data_09f56523208a3528e2d49f5cdcbea57c
#
_entry.id   09f56523208a3528e2d49f5cdcbea57c
#
_cell.length_a   1.000
_cell.length_b   1.000
_cell.length_c   1.000
_cell.angle_alpha   90.00
_cell.angle_beta   90.00
_cell.angle_gamma   90.00
#
_symmetry.space_group_name_H-M   'P 1'
#
loop_
_entity.id
_entity.type
_entity.pdbx_description
1 polymer ?
#
loop_
_entity_poly.entity_id
_entity_poly.type
_entity_poly.pdbx_seq_one_letter_code
_entity_poly.pdbx_strand_id
1 'polypeptide(L)'
;MNKRLTRLLPLCGFLILAASALWAQNQPKPKSQKELDALRAWQAATDPDDRIKAIENVLTNFADTEFKIFLLQDAMLTEQRKGDFAQVVFYGERLIEADPKNAVALVTLAGETARHTREFDLDKEEKLTKADKYANAALDAAKVMPKPRPDIPDAQWEGAKKDVQAQAYEALGQSATLRKKYDDAIADFKQALAVQSTPDPATWVRLGQAYEDSGKFDDATDAFDKAINTPDVNAQVKAVAQAKKDETAKRKAAGSKPPGAP
;
A
#
# COMPACT_ATOMS: atom_id res chain seq x y z
N MET A 1 -32.82 -45.65 43.86
CA MET A 1 -32.57 -45.73 42.37
C MET A 1 -31.63 -44.57 42.02
N ASN A 2 -30.31 -44.85 41.98
CA ASN A 2 -29.27 -43.87 41.73
C ASN A 2 -29.00 -43.73 40.24
N LYS A 3 -29.24 -42.56 39.66
CA LYS A 3 -28.76 -42.20 38.33
C LYS A 3 -27.44 -41.44 38.46
N ARG A 4 -26.34 -42.07 38.08
CA ARG A 4 -25.03 -41.46 37.92
C ARG A 4 -25.03 -40.54 36.69
N LEU A 5 -24.88 -39.21 36.89
CA LEU A 5 -24.56 -38.27 35.81
C LEU A 5 -23.05 -38.36 35.58
N THR A 6 -22.68 -38.93 34.48
CA THR A 6 -21.30 -38.84 33.89
C THR A 6 -21.12 -37.45 33.32
N ARG A 7 -20.23 -36.63 33.95
CA ARG A 7 -19.79 -35.33 33.43
C ARG A 7 -18.83 -35.58 32.28
N LEU A 8 -19.24 -35.24 31.07
CA LEU A 8 -18.36 -35.04 29.92
C LEU A 8 -17.70 -33.65 30.12
N LEU A 9 -16.41 -33.65 30.44
CA LEU A 9 -15.57 -32.45 30.40
C LEU A 9 -15.29 -32.09 28.93
N PRO A 10 -15.36 -30.81 28.57
CA PRO A 10 -15.14 -30.41 27.18
C PRO A 10 -13.66 -30.47 26.82
N LEU A 11 -13.34 -31.24 25.78
CA LEU A 11 -12.02 -31.37 25.16
C LEU A 11 -11.57 -30.12 24.41
N CYS A 12 -12.34 -29.02 24.46
CA CYS A 12 -12.05 -27.78 23.70
C CYS A 12 -10.96 -26.87 24.28
N GLY A 13 -10.56 -27.09 25.55
CA GLY A 13 -9.58 -26.23 26.22
C GLY A 13 -8.11 -26.46 25.79
N PHE A 14 -7.80 -27.66 25.29
CA PHE A 14 -6.41 -28.04 24.95
C PHE A 14 -5.97 -27.55 23.55
N LEU A 15 -6.89 -27.38 22.62
CA LEU A 15 -6.56 -26.92 21.24
C LEU A 15 -6.20 -25.44 21.16
N ILE A 16 -6.79 -24.59 22.04
CA ILE A 16 -6.50 -23.14 22.06
C ILE A 16 -5.13 -22.86 22.65
N LEU A 17 -4.70 -23.62 23.65
CA LEU A 17 -3.36 -23.50 24.24
C LEU A 17 -2.26 -24.00 23.30
N ALA A 18 -2.52 -25.02 22.49
CA ALA A 18 -1.56 -25.55 21.50
C ALA A 18 -1.33 -24.56 20.34
N ALA A 19 -2.38 -23.89 19.87
CA ALA A 19 -2.27 -22.89 18.79
C ALA A 19 -1.47 -21.66 19.23
N SER A 20 -1.69 -21.17 20.46
CA SER A 20 -0.92 -20.04 21.00
C SER A 20 0.54 -20.39 21.26
N ALA A 21 0.84 -21.63 21.66
CA ALA A 21 2.21 -22.10 21.87
C ALA A 21 2.97 -22.26 20.54
N LEU A 22 2.33 -22.76 19.48
CA LEU A 22 2.92 -22.85 18.13
C LEU A 22 3.20 -21.47 17.54
N TRP A 23 2.34 -20.50 17.80
CA TRP A 23 2.54 -19.13 17.35
C TRP A 23 3.72 -18.44 18.06
N ALA A 24 3.84 -18.64 19.37
CA ALA A 24 4.97 -18.15 20.17
C ALA A 24 6.33 -18.76 19.77
N GLN A 25 6.33 -19.96 19.20
CA GLN A 25 7.56 -20.63 18.72
C GLN A 25 8.09 -20.05 17.41
N ASN A 26 7.24 -19.41 16.59
CA ASN A 26 7.61 -18.83 15.29
C ASN A 26 7.87 -17.31 15.36
N GLN A 27 7.90 -16.71 16.55
CA GLN A 27 8.28 -15.31 16.70
C GLN A 27 9.79 -15.16 16.57
N PRO A 28 10.28 -14.15 15.81
CA PRO A 28 11.71 -13.89 15.70
C PRO A 28 12.32 -13.62 17.08
N LYS A 29 13.51 -14.20 17.34
CA LYS A 29 14.20 -14.08 18.61
C LYS A 29 15.61 -13.55 18.40
N PRO A 30 16.09 -12.65 19.30
CA PRO A 30 17.47 -12.22 19.27
C PRO A 30 18.39 -13.40 19.60
N LYS A 31 19.45 -13.58 18.84
CA LYS A 31 20.42 -14.69 19.00
C LYS A 31 21.50 -14.39 20.04
N SER A 32 21.58 -13.14 20.51
CA SER A 32 22.55 -12.72 21.52
C SER A 32 22.05 -11.52 22.33
N GLN A 33 22.68 -11.29 23.49
CA GLN A 33 22.40 -10.09 24.28
C GLN A 33 22.74 -8.80 23.51
N LYS A 34 23.83 -8.80 22.73
CA LYS A 34 24.23 -7.66 21.91
C LYS A 34 23.19 -7.33 20.83
N GLU A 35 22.63 -8.35 20.20
CA GLU A 35 21.55 -8.18 19.23
C GLU A 35 20.28 -7.62 19.90
N LEU A 36 19.91 -8.18 21.06
CA LEU A 36 18.78 -7.68 21.83
C LEU A 36 18.94 -6.20 22.19
N ASP A 37 20.14 -5.78 22.60
CA ASP A 37 20.39 -4.37 22.96
C ASP A 37 20.34 -3.47 21.72
N ALA A 38 20.83 -3.91 20.57
CA ALA A 38 20.70 -3.20 19.29
C ALA A 38 19.23 -3.10 18.83
N LEU A 39 18.44 -4.17 18.98
CA LEU A 39 17.00 -4.15 18.67
C LEU A 39 16.22 -3.20 19.62
N ARG A 40 16.60 -3.13 20.88
CA ARG A 40 16.01 -2.16 21.83
C ARG A 40 16.33 -0.72 21.42
N ALA A 41 17.56 -0.46 20.98
CA ALA A 41 17.94 0.86 20.47
C ALA A 41 17.09 1.25 19.25
N TRP A 42 16.87 0.32 18.30
CA TRP A 42 15.94 0.53 17.20
C TRP A 42 14.52 0.85 17.66
N GLN A 43 13.96 0.07 18.58
CA GLN A 43 12.61 0.28 19.08
C GLN A 43 12.45 1.61 19.84
N ALA A 44 13.50 2.07 20.53
CA ALA A 44 13.50 3.32 21.28
C ALA A 44 13.71 4.56 20.40
N ALA A 45 14.26 4.40 19.20
CA ALA A 45 14.55 5.52 18.29
C ALA A 45 13.23 6.12 17.76
N THR A 46 12.95 7.38 18.09
CA THR A 46 11.78 8.14 17.65
C THR A 46 12.09 9.09 16.50
N ASP A 47 13.33 9.61 16.46
CA ASP A 47 13.81 10.40 15.33
C ASP A 47 14.03 9.50 14.10
N PRO A 48 13.56 9.90 12.90
CA PRO A 48 13.67 9.08 11.69
C PRO A 48 15.11 8.71 11.31
N ASP A 49 16.05 9.65 11.42
CA ASP A 49 17.45 9.40 11.04
C ASP A 49 18.16 8.48 12.06
N ASP A 50 17.87 8.66 13.35
CA ASP A 50 18.40 7.77 14.40
C ASP A 50 17.78 6.37 14.30
N ARG A 51 16.49 6.29 13.89
CA ARG A 51 15.83 5.01 13.62
C ARG A 51 16.49 4.26 12.46
N ILE A 52 16.80 4.93 11.35
CA ILE A 52 17.54 4.33 10.23
C ILE A 52 18.95 3.89 10.67
N LYS A 53 19.69 4.72 11.41
CA LYS A 53 21.01 4.33 11.94
C LYS A 53 20.92 3.08 12.81
N ALA A 54 19.93 2.99 13.69
CA ALA A 54 19.73 1.82 14.54
C ALA A 54 19.38 0.56 13.72
N ILE A 55 18.55 0.68 12.69
CA ILE A 55 18.22 -0.40 11.75
C ILE A 55 19.48 -0.89 11.03
N GLU A 56 20.27 0.01 10.44
CA GLU A 56 21.48 -0.36 9.73
C GLU A 56 22.54 -0.96 10.65
N ASN A 57 22.61 -0.51 11.91
CA ASN A 57 23.47 -1.14 12.92
C ASN A 57 23.10 -2.61 13.14
N VAL A 58 21.80 -2.93 13.23
CA VAL A 58 21.38 -4.34 13.36
C VAL A 58 21.68 -5.12 12.09
N LEU A 59 21.29 -4.61 10.93
CA LEU A 59 21.45 -5.30 9.64
C LEU A 59 22.92 -5.56 9.27
N THR A 60 23.83 -4.68 9.71
CA THR A 60 25.27 -4.81 9.45
C THR A 60 25.97 -5.75 10.42
N ASN A 61 25.67 -5.63 11.71
CA ASN A 61 26.38 -6.38 12.75
C ASN A 61 25.78 -7.76 13.05
N PHE A 62 24.52 -7.99 12.62
CA PHE A 62 23.78 -9.25 12.82
C PHE A 62 23.15 -9.70 11.50
N ALA A 63 23.98 -10.03 10.51
CA ALA A 63 23.54 -10.34 9.14
C ALA A 63 22.53 -11.50 9.05
N ASP A 64 22.54 -12.40 10.03
CA ASP A 64 21.65 -13.56 10.17
C ASP A 64 20.45 -13.32 11.11
N THR A 65 20.17 -12.05 11.44
CA THR A 65 19.04 -11.67 12.30
C THR A 65 17.70 -12.17 11.74
N GLU A 66 16.87 -12.73 12.61
CA GLU A 66 15.49 -13.11 12.26
C GLU A 66 14.57 -11.89 12.07
N PHE A 67 15.02 -10.70 12.48
CA PHE A 67 14.27 -9.45 12.36
C PHE A 67 14.44 -8.73 11.02
N LYS A 68 15.22 -9.27 10.09
CA LYS A 68 15.60 -8.62 8.81
C LYS A 68 14.39 -8.04 8.06
N ILE A 69 13.32 -8.82 7.91
CA ILE A 69 12.11 -8.39 7.20
C ILE A 69 11.46 -7.18 7.89
N PHE A 70 11.32 -7.22 9.22
CA PHE A 70 10.73 -6.11 10.00
C PHE A 70 11.58 -4.85 9.93
N LEU A 71 12.89 -4.99 10.02
CA LEU A 71 13.84 -3.87 9.96
C LEU A 71 13.83 -3.20 8.58
N LEU A 72 13.88 -3.98 7.50
CA LEU A 72 13.82 -3.46 6.14
C LEU A 72 12.47 -2.79 5.84
N GLN A 73 11.37 -3.36 6.30
CA GLN A 73 10.05 -2.77 6.13
C GLN A 73 9.94 -1.44 6.90
N ASP A 74 10.42 -1.38 8.13
CA ASP A 74 10.40 -0.15 8.92
C ASP A 74 11.31 0.92 8.32
N ALA A 75 12.49 0.56 7.82
CA ALA A 75 13.36 1.48 7.09
C ALA A 75 12.67 2.05 5.85
N MET A 76 12.10 1.21 4.99
CA MET A 76 11.38 1.62 3.79
C MET A 76 10.24 2.61 4.12
N LEU A 77 9.40 2.28 5.12
CA LEU A 77 8.29 3.14 5.53
C LEU A 77 8.76 4.42 6.23
N THR A 78 9.89 4.39 6.91
CA THR A 78 10.49 5.59 7.52
C THR A 78 11.01 6.54 6.44
N GLU A 79 11.69 6.02 5.42
CA GLU A 79 12.15 6.83 4.30
C GLU A 79 10.99 7.34 3.42
N GLN A 80 9.89 6.57 3.30
CA GLN A 80 8.67 7.04 2.65
C GLN A 80 8.08 8.26 3.38
N ARG A 81 8.02 8.23 4.71
CA ARG A 81 7.55 9.40 5.50
C ARG A 81 8.47 10.62 5.36
N LYS A 82 9.77 10.41 5.15
CA LYS A 82 10.75 11.47 4.86
C LYS A 82 10.64 11.99 3.43
N GLY A 83 10.00 11.26 2.54
CA GLY A 83 9.91 11.58 1.10
C GLY A 83 11.20 11.26 0.33
N ASP A 84 12.08 10.44 0.88
CA ASP A 84 13.31 10.00 0.19
C ASP A 84 13.03 8.79 -0.71
N PHE A 85 12.62 9.06 -1.93
CA PHE A 85 12.30 8.04 -2.93
C PHE A 85 13.47 7.07 -3.18
N ALA A 86 14.70 7.55 -3.24
CA ALA A 86 15.86 6.70 -3.52
C ALA A 86 16.05 5.66 -2.41
N GLN A 87 15.88 6.06 -1.15
CA GLN A 87 15.98 5.17 -0.01
C GLN A 87 14.77 4.24 0.10
N VAL A 88 13.57 4.69 -0.26
CA VAL A 88 12.40 3.81 -0.35
C VAL A 88 12.65 2.66 -1.33
N VAL A 89 13.18 2.97 -2.51
CA VAL A 89 13.52 1.94 -3.50
C VAL A 89 14.62 1.02 -2.97
N PHE A 90 15.68 1.56 -2.38
CA PHE A 90 16.78 0.79 -1.83
C PHE A 90 16.33 -0.24 -0.78
N TYR A 91 15.57 0.18 0.23
CA TYR A 91 15.08 -0.72 1.27
C TYR A 91 13.96 -1.64 0.77
N GLY A 92 13.08 -1.14 -0.10
CA GLY A 92 12.01 -1.93 -0.69
C GLY A 92 12.53 -3.08 -1.55
N GLU A 93 13.54 -2.86 -2.37
CA GLU A 93 14.15 -3.91 -3.19
C GLU A 93 14.86 -4.97 -2.33
N ARG A 94 15.61 -4.56 -1.31
CA ARG A 94 16.19 -5.49 -0.32
C ARG A 94 15.11 -6.30 0.42
N LEU A 95 13.95 -5.68 0.68
CA LEU A 95 12.84 -6.35 1.34
C LEU A 95 12.20 -7.40 0.43
N ILE A 96 11.92 -7.11 -0.84
CA ILE A 96 11.38 -8.10 -1.79
C ILE A 96 12.41 -9.17 -2.19
N GLU A 97 13.70 -8.88 -2.10
CA GLU A 97 14.75 -9.90 -2.23
C GLU A 97 14.69 -10.91 -1.07
N ALA A 98 14.45 -10.43 0.15
CA ALA A 98 14.32 -11.26 1.33
C ALA A 98 12.95 -11.96 1.46
N ASP A 99 11.88 -11.28 1.02
CA ASP A 99 10.50 -11.77 1.02
C ASP A 99 9.79 -11.35 -0.29
N PRO A 100 9.88 -12.15 -1.35
CA PRO A 100 9.31 -11.81 -2.67
C PRO A 100 7.78 -11.62 -2.69
N LYS A 101 7.07 -12.05 -1.63
CA LYS A 101 5.64 -11.90 -1.49
C LYS A 101 5.24 -10.84 -0.47
N ASN A 102 6.17 -9.99 -0.06
CA ASN A 102 5.86 -8.89 0.85
C ASN A 102 4.94 -7.86 0.16
N ALA A 103 3.65 -7.99 0.42
CA ALA A 103 2.63 -7.17 -0.24
C ALA A 103 2.82 -5.67 0.05
N VAL A 104 3.27 -5.31 1.26
CA VAL A 104 3.54 -3.91 1.64
C VAL A 104 4.70 -3.33 0.84
N ALA A 105 5.80 -4.08 0.70
CA ALA A 105 6.94 -3.64 -0.11
C ALA A 105 6.56 -3.48 -1.58
N LEU A 106 5.90 -4.49 -2.14
CA LEU A 106 5.49 -4.49 -3.54
C LEU A 106 4.58 -3.30 -3.86
N VAL A 107 3.55 -3.04 -3.05
CA VAL A 107 2.63 -1.93 -3.31
C VAL A 107 3.27 -0.57 -3.08
N THR A 108 4.15 -0.44 -2.09
CA THR A 108 4.91 0.79 -1.85
C THR A 108 5.83 1.09 -3.03
N LEU A 109 6.60 0.11 -3.49
CA LEU A 109 7.48 0.27 -4.66
C LEU A 109 6.68 0.62 -5.94
N ALA A 110 5.53 -0.02 -6.16
CA ALA A 110 4.66 0.29 -7.30
C ALA A 110 4.22 1.75 -7.28
N GLY A 111 3.60 2.17 -6.17
CA GLY A 111 3.07 3.52 -6.02
C GLY A 111 4.15 4.60 -6.05
N GLU A 112 5.28 4.38 -5.37
CA GLU A 112 6.38 5.35 -5.37
C GLU A 112 7.03 5.47 -6.73
N THR A 113 7.27 4.36 -7.44
CA THR A 113 7.85 4.38 -8.78
C THR A 113 6.93 5.08 -9.77
N ALA A 114 5.62 4.78 -9.77
CA ALA A 114 4.66 5.44 -10.65
C ALA A 114 4.59 6.95 -10.36
N ARG A 115 4.55 7.35 -9.08
CA ARG A 115 4.43 8.75 -8.65
C ARG A 115 5.67 9.60 -8.97
N HIS A 116 6.87 9.00 -8.90
CA HIS A 116 8.14 9.68 -9.20
C HIS A 116 8.55 9.60 -10.67
N THR A 117 7.76 8.95 -11.52
CA THR A 117 7.95 8.95 -12.97
C THR A 117 7.27 10.16 -13.59
N ARG A 118 8.00 10.89 -14.44
CA ARG A 118 7.50 12.08 -15.13
C ARG A 118 7.31 11.80 -16.62
N GLU A 119 6.45 12.60 -17.27
CA GLU A 119 6.11 12.43 -18.69
C GLU A 119 7.34 12.41 -19.62
N PHE A 120 8.35 13.22 -19.30
CA PHE A 120 9.53 13.41 -20.14
C PHE A 120 10.80 12.72 -19.60
N ASP A 121 10.67 11.81 -18.62
CA ASP A 121 11.81 11.01 -18.17
C ASP A 121 12.30 10.10 -19.32
N LEU A 122 13.61 10.06 -19.55
CA LEU A 122 14.21 9.22 -20.58
C LEU A 122 13.99 7.73 -20.33
N ASP A 123 13.89 7.33 -19.07
CA ASP A 123 13.65 5.97 -18.57
C ASP A 123 12.18 5.72 -18.18
N LYS A 124 11.25 6.59 -18.66
CA LYS A 124 9.82 6.53 -18.29
C LYS A 124 9.24 5.13 -18.45
N GLU A 125 9.40 4.52 -19.62
CA GLU A 125 8.79 3.20 -19.89
C GLU A 125 9.40 2.08 -19.06
N GLU A 126 10.69 2.15 -18.75
CA GLU A 126 11.35 1.21 -17.85
C GLU A 126 10.77 1.32 -16.44
N LYS A 127 10.68 2.55 -15.89
CA LYS A 127 10.08 2.83 -14.57
C LYS A 127 8.63 2.38 -14.50
N LEU A 128 7.81 2.72 -15.50
CA LEU A 128 6.40 2.34 -15.52
C LEU A 128 6.22 0.82 -15.64
N THR A 129 7.05 0.15 -16.44
CA THR A 129 7.03 -1.31 -16.55
C THR A 129 7.39 -1.97 -15.19
N LYS A 130 8.36 -1.39 -14.48
CA LYS A 130 8.75 -1.84 -13.14
C LYS A 130 7.62 -1.61 -12.12
N ALA A 131 6.98 -0.45 -12.16
CA ALA A 131 5.82 -0.14 -11.32
C ALA A 131 4.66 -1.11 -11.57
N ASP A 132 4.31 -1.39 -12.82
CA ASP A 132 3.27 -2.35 -13.19
C ASP A 132 3.59 -3.77 -12.71
N LYS A 133 4.85 -4.20 -12.83
CA LYS A 133 5.31 -5.49 -12.32
C LYS A 133 5.12 -5.60 -10.80
N TYR A 134 5.50 -4.56 -10.06
CA TYR A 134 5.32 -4.53 -8.61
C TYR A 134 3.84 -4.49 -8.23
N ALA A 135 3.01 -3.70 -8.92
CA ALA A 135 1.59 -3.60 -8.67
C ALA A 135 0.87 -4.95 -8.88
N ASN A 136 1.16 -5.63 -10.01
CA ASN A 136 0.57 -6.95 -10.27
C ASN A 136 1.03 -7.99 -9.25
N ALA A 137 2.31 -7.98 -8.86
CA ALA A 137 2.82 -8.85 -7.81
C ALA A 137 2.17 -8.55 -6.44
N ALA A 138 1.87 -7.27 -6.13
CA ALA A 138 1.15 -6.87 -4.93
C ALA A 138 -0.29 -7.40 -4.92
N LEU A 139 -1.00 -7.34 -6.06
CA LEU A 139 -2.34 -7.92 -6.20
C LEU A 139 -2.35 -9.43 -5.91
N ASP A 140 -1.35 -10.16 -6.39
CA ASP A 140 -1.23 -11.59 -6.12
C ASP A 140 -0.82 -11.87 -4.67
N ALA A 141 0.13 -11.11 -4.14
CA ALA A 141 0.55 -11.23 -2.75
C ALA A 141 -0.58 -10.94 -1.76
N ALA A 142 -1.42 -9.94 -2.02
CA ALA A 142 -2.55 -9.57 -1.17
C ALA A 142 -3.57 -10.72 -1.01
N LYS A 143 -3.76 -11.56 -2.02
CA LYS A 143 -4.68 -12.72 -1.96
C LYS A 143 -4.26 -13.73 -0.90
N VAL A 144 -2.95 -13.91 -0.71
CA VAL A 144 -2.36 -14.92 0.17
C VAL A 144 -1.65 -14.33 1.38
N MET A 145 -1.77 -13.02 1.60
CA MET A 145 -1.11 -12.29 2.67
C MET A 145 -1.48 -12.89 4.04
N PRO A 146 -0.51 -13.41 4.82
CA PRO A 146 -0.80 -14.01 6.10
C PRO A 146 -1.16 -12.96 7.15
N LYS A 147 -2.09 -13.31 8.04
CA LYS A 147 -2.42 -12.45 9.17
C LYS A 147 -1.20 -12.35 10.11
N PRO A 148 -0.71 -11.13 10.43
CA PRO A 148 0.53 -10.97 11.20
C PRO A 148 0.38 -11.37 12.67
N ARG A 149 -0.86 -11.37 13.20
CA ARG A 149 -1.19 -11.82 14.55
C ARG A 149 -2.61 -12.41 14.58
N PRO A 150 -2.86 -13.49 15.35
CA PRO A 150 -4.16 -14.14 15.39
C PRO A 150 -5.26 -13.31 16.06
N ASP A 151 -4.89 -12.35 16.91
CA ASP A 151 -5.82 -11.45 17.63
C ASP A 151 -6.41 -10.32 16.77
N ILE A 152 -5.86 -10.09 15.54
CA ILE A 152 -6.46 -9.13 14.61
C ILE A 152 -7.81 -9.68 14.14
N PRO A 153 -8.91 -8.91 14.21
CA PRO A 153 -10.20 -9.33 13.67
C PRO A 153 -10.13 -9.62 12.17
N ASP A 154 -10.82 -10.68 11.71
CA ASP A 154 -10.80 -11.07 10.30
C ASP A 154 -11.27 -9.94 9.36
N ALA A 155 -12.32 -9.20 9.76
CA ALA A 155 -12.82 -8.08 8.97
C ALA A 155 -11.77 -6.96 8.80
N GLN A 156 -10.99 -6.67 9.85
CA GLN A 156 -9.91 -5.69 9.78
C GLN A 156 -8.79 -6.17 8.86
N TRP A 157 -8.46 -7.48 8.92
CA TRP A 157 -7.43 -8.06 8.07
C TRP A 157 -7.85 -8.09 6.60
N GLU A 158 -9.08 -8.48 6.31
CA GLU A 158 -9.64 -8.41 4.94
C GLU A 158 -9.68 -6.97 4.43
N GLY A 159 -9.98 -5.98 5.28
CA GLY A 159 -9.86 -4.56 4.95
C GLY A 159 -8.44 -4.20 4.54
N ALA A 160 -7.42 -4.57 5.33
CA ALA A 160 -6.02 -4.31 5.00
C ALA A 160 -5.57 -4.93 3.67
N LYS A 161 -6.03 -6.16 3.36
CA LYS A 161 -5.76 -6.79 2.06
C LYS A 161 -6.40 -6.00 0.90
N LYS A 162 -7.63 -5.54 1.07
CA LYS A 162 -8.33 -4.71 0.10
C LYS A 162 -7.62 -3.37 -0.12
N ASP A 163 -7.10 -2.76 0.94
CA ASP A 163 -6.36 -1.49 0.82
C ASP A 163 -5.03 -1.67 0.06
N VAL A 164 -4.33 -2.81 0.23
CA VAL A 164 -3.18 -3.16 -0.62
C VAL A 164 -3.61 -3.32 -2.09
N GLN A 165 -4.72 -4.01 -2.36
CA GLN A 165 -5.23 -4.16 -3.73
C GLN A 165 -5.61 -2.81 -4.35
N ALA A 166 -6.26 -1.94 -3.58
CA ALA A 166 -6.63 -0.59 -4.04
C ALA A 166 -5.40 0.23 -4.43
N GLN A 167 -4.37 0.26 -3.58
CA GLN A 167 -3.13 0.97 -3.87
C GLN A 167 -2.41 0.40 -5.10
N ALA A 168 -2.46 -0.92 -5.31
CA ALA A 168 -1.89 -1.55 -6.50
C ALA A 168 -2.63 -1.11 -7.78
N TYR A 169 -3.97 -1.10 -7.77
CA TYR A 169 -4.75 -0.56 -8.88
C TYR A 169 -4.52 0.93 -9.09
N GLU A 170 -4.34 1.72 -8.04
CA GLU A 170 -3.96 3.12 -8.19
C GLU A 170 -2.61 3.31 -8.90
N ALA A 171 -1.61 2.49 -8.57
CA ALA A 171 -0.31 2.52 -9.23
C ALA A 171 -0.43 2.16 -10.72
N LEU A 172 -1.23 1.15 -11.07
CA LEU A 172 -1.53 0.79 -12.47
C LEU A 172 -2.24 1.95 -13.20
N GLY A 173 -3.26 2.54 -12.58
CA GLY A 173 -3.97 3.69 -13.14
C GLY A 173 -3.06 4.91 -13.38
N GLN A 174 -2.14 5.19 -12.46
CA GLN A 174 -1.14 6.24 -12.64
C GLN A 174 -0.18 5.92 -13.80
N SER A 175 0.30 4.69 -13.88
CA SER A 175 1.14 4.22 -14.99
C SER A 175 0.43 4.34 -16.35
N ALA A 176 -0.83 3.94 -16.40
CA ALA A 176 -1.66 4.04 -17.61
C ALA A 176 -1.90 5.52 -18.01
N THR A 177 -2.13 6.41 -17.03
CA THR A 177 -2.29 7.86 -17.25
C THR A 177 -1.03 8.44 -17.89
N LEU A 178 0.17 8.13 -17.36
CA LEU A 178 1.45 8.60 -17.91
C LEU A 178 1.74 8.08 -19.32
N ARG A 179 1.19 6.92 -19.68
CA ARG A 179 1.22 6.37 -21.05
C ARG A 179 0.12 6.92 -21.95
N LYS A 180 -0.76 7.78 -21.43
CA LYS A 180 -1.96 8.31 -22.12
C LYS A 180 -2.97 7.21 -22.52
N LYS A 181 -2.94 6.07 -21.83
CA LYS A 181 -3.90 4.98 -21.96
C LYS A 181 -5.07 5.22 -21.01
N TYR A 182 -5.86 6.24 -21.33
CA TYR A 182 -6.86 6.76 -20.40
C TYR A 182 -7.99 5.78 -20.10
N ASP A 183 -8.39 4.91 -21.03
CA ASP A 183 -9.39 3.88 -20.75
C ASP A 183 -8.90 2.83 -19.78
N ASP A 184 -7.62 2.42 -19.87
CA ASP A 184 -6.98 1.54 -18.90
C ASP A 184 -6.91 2.23 -17.52
N ALA A 185 -6.48 3.50 -17.48
CA ALA A 185 -6.42 4.29 -16.25
C ALA A 185 -7.79 4.40 -15.56
N ILE A 186 -8.86 4.66 -16.33
CA ILE A 186 -10.23 4.71 -15.83
C ILE A 186 -10.64 3.36 -15.24
N ALA A 187 -10.31 2.26 -15.91
CA ALA A 187 -10.63 0.91 -15.43
C ALA A 187 -9.92 0.63 -14.10
N ASP A 188 -8.62 0.94 -14.01
CA ASP A 188 -7.83 0.69 -12.81
C ASP A 188 -8.27 1.56 -11.63
N PHE A 189 -8.51 2.87 -11.81
CA PHE A 189 -9.02 3.72 -10.73
C PHE A 189 -10.42 3.30 -10.26
N LYS A 190 -11.27 2.80 -11.16
CA LYS A 190 -12.56 2.22 -10.78
C LYS A 190 -12.39 0.95 -9.94
N GLN A 191 -11.44 0.09 -10.29
CA GLN A 191 -11.11 -1.10 -9.49
C GLN A 191 -10.59 -0.69 -8.11
N ALA A 192 -9.70 0.30 -8.03
CA ALA A 192 -9.22 0.83 -6.75
C ALA A 192 -10.39 1.25 -5.85
N LEU A 193 -11.30 2.08 -6.37
CA LEU A 193 -12.47 2.56 -5.63
C LEU A 193 -13.47 1.45 -5.25
N ALA A 194 -13.58 0.40 -6.06
CA ALA A 194 -14.48 -0.73 -5.80
C ALA A 194 -14.00 -1.65 -4.68
N VAL A 195 -12.68 -1.78 -4.50
CA VAL A 195 -12.10 -2.67 -3.49
C VAL A 195 -11.76 -1.96 -2.18
N GLN A 196 -11.58 -0.65 -2.19
CA GLN A 196 -11.29 0.13 -0.98
C GLN A 196 -12.34 -0.09 0.11
N SER A 197 -11.91 -0.24 1.34
CA SER A 197 -12.80 -0.30 2.51
C SER A 197 -13.51 1.03 2.74
N THR A 198 -12.80 2.13 2.47
CA THR A 198 -13.33 3.50 2.45
C THR A 198 -12.80 4.20 1.20
N PRO A 199 -13.66 4.65 0.28
CA PRO A 199 -13.24 5.34 -0.94
C PRO A 199 -12.37 6.56 -0.65
N ASP A 200 -11.15 6.60 -1.20
CA ASP A 200 -10.24 7.73 -1.06
C ASP A 200 -10.66 8.86 -2.02
N PRO A 201 -10.95 10.08 -1.52
CA PRO A 201 -11.28 11.22 -2.37
C PRO A 201 -10.17 11.58 -3.36
N ALA A 202 -8.90 11.29 -3.06
CA ALA A 202 -7.81 11.50 -4.02
C ALA A 202 -7.91 10.55 -5.22
N THR A 203 -8.39 9.32 -5.03
CA THR A 203 -8.64 8.37 -6.12
C THR A 203 -9.78 8.85 -7.02
N TRP A 204 -10.85 9.45 -6.46
CA TRP A 204 -11.89 10.09 -7.24
C TRP A 204 -11.35 11.25 -8.10
N VAL A 205 -10.40 12.06 -7.56
CA VAL A 205 -9.76 13.14 -8.33
C VAL A 205 -8.97 12.57 -9.50
N ARG A 206 -8.19 11.49 -9.29
CA ARG A 206 -7.41 10.84 -10.36
C ARG A 206 -8.32 10.24 -11.43
N LEU A 207 -9.42 9.61 -11.04
CA LEU A 207 -10.43 9.09 -11.96
C LEU A 207 -11.05 10.22 -12.78
N GLY A 208 -11.41 11.34 -12.12
CA GLY A 208 -11.93 12.53 -12.79
C GLY A 208 -10.96 13.09 -13.83
N GLN A 209 -9.67 13.16 -13.47
CA GLN A 209 -8.63 13.60 -14.40
C GLN A 209 -8.50 12.65 -15.61
N ALA A 210 -8.52 11.33 -15.39
CA ALA A 210 -8.46 10.35 -16.48
C ALA A 210 -9.67 10.46 -17.41
N TYR A 211 -10.86 10.71 -16.87
CA TYR A 211 -12.05 11.00 -17.67
C TYR A 211 -11.91 12.31 -18.46
N GLU A 212 -11.42 13.38 -17.83
CA GLU A 212 -11.19 14.67 -18.49
C GLU A 212 -10.22 14.54 -19.66
N ASP A 213 -9.11 13.82 -19.43
CA ASP A 213 -8.07 13.60 -20.43
C ASP A 213 -8.52 12.69 -21.59
N SER A 214 -9.53 11.83 -21.36
CA SER A 214 -10.20 11.05 -22.41
C SER A 214 -11.36 11.79 -23.09
N GLY A 215 -11.68 13.03 -22.69
CA GLY A 215 -12.78 13.84 -23.23
C GLY A 215 -14.16 13.49 -22.68
N LYS A 216 -14.24 12.65 -21.64
CA LYS A 216 -15.49 12.25 -20.97
C LYS A 216 -15.84 13.27 -19.87
N PHE A 217 -16.15 14.50 -20.25
CA PHE A 217 -16.28 15.64 -19.34
C PHE A 217 -17.40 15.51 -18.31
N ASP A 218 -18.51 14.84 -18.65
CA ASP A 218 -19.61 14.61 -17.70
C ASP A 218 -19.20 13.62 -16.62
N ASP A 219 -18.58 12.50 -16.99
CA ASP A 219 -18.03 11.53 -16.05
C ASP A 219 -16.93 12.15 -15.16
N ALA A 220 -16.10 13.05 -15.73
CA ALA A 220 -15.09 13.78 -14.98
C ALA A 220 -15.71 14.66 -13.88
N THR A 221 -16.75 15.41 -14.25
CA THR A 221 -17.50 16.27 -13.31
C THR A 221 -18.09 15.44 -12.18
N ASP A 222 -18.72 14.31 -12.48
CA ASP A 222 -19.30 13.40 -11.49
C ASP A 222 -18.25 12.82 -10.54
N ALA A 223 -17.07 12.48 -11.05
CA ALA A 223 -15.98 11.99 -10.24
C ALA A 223 -15.44 13.07 -9.29
N PHE A 224 -15.25 14.30 -9.76
CA PHE A 224 -14.84 15.43 -8.91
C PHE A 224 -15.89 15.76 -7.85
N ASP A 225 -17.18 15.68 -8.18
CA ASP A 225 -18.26 15.87 -7.22
C ASP A 225 -18.23 14.80 -6.10
N LYS A 226 -17.94 13.56 -6.44
CA LYS A 226 -17.76 12.50 -5.43
C LYS A 226 -16.58 12.80 -4.51
N ALA A 227 -15.45 13.28 -5.06
CA ALA A 227 -14.31 13.71 -4.24
C ALA A 227 -14.68 14.85 -3.29
N ILE A 228 -15.39 15.88 -3.77
CA ILE A 228 -15.78 17.06 -3.00
C ILE A 228 -16.75 16.70 -1.86
N ASN A 229 -17.68 15.76 -2.12
CA ASN A 229 -18.74 15.36 -1.20
C ASN A 229 -18.37 14.17 -0.31
N THR A 230 -17.14 13.67 -0.39
CA THR A 230 -16.66 12.63 0.54
C THR A 230 -16.67 13.18 1.97
N PRO A 231 -17.25 12.46 2.95
CA PRO A 231 -17.20 12.89 4.35
C PRO A 231 -15.76 13.11 4.83
N ASP A 232 -15.55 14.15 5.64
CA ASP A 232 -14.25 14.49 6.24
C ASP A 232 -13.10 14.66 5.25
N VAL A 233 -13.42 14.98 3.97
CA VAL A 233 -12.41 15.20 2.94
C VAL A 233 -11.42 16.30 3.36
N ASN A 234 -10.13 16.05 3.19
CA ASN A 234 -9.09 17.05 3.41
C ASN A 234 -9.34 18.30 2.56
N ALA A 235 -9.21 19.48 3.17
CA ALA A 235 -9.48 20.77 2.52
C ALA A 235 -8.65 20.98 1.23
N GLN A 236 -7.41 20.48 1.19
CA GLN A 236 -6.57 20.59 0.01
C GLN A 236 -7.09 19.71 -1.14
N VAL A 237 -7.48 18.46 -0.86
CA VAL A 237 -8.08 17.55 -1.87
C VAL A 237 -9.38 18.14 -2.40
N LYS A 238 -10.23 18.68 -1.52
CA LYS A 238 -11.48 19.34 -1.89
C LYS A 238 -11.22 20.55 -2.80
N ALA A 239 -10.24 21.38 -2.49
CA ALA A 239 -9.88 22.54 -3.30
C ALA A 239 -9.36 22.13 -4.69
N VAL A 240 -8.52 21.08 -4.76
CA VAL A 240 -8.04 20.54 -6.04
C VAL A 240 -9.20 19.98 -6.86
N ALA A 241 -10.10 19.19 -6.26
CA ALA A 241 -11.26 18.63 -6.95
C ALA A 241 -12.18 19.75 -7.51
N GLN A 242 -12.41 20.80 -6.72
CA GLN A 242 -13.21 21.96 -7.18
C GLN A 242 -12.54 22.67 -8.35
N ALA A 243 -11.26 22.97 -8.27
CA ALA A 243 -10.53 23.63 -9.34
C ALA A 243 -10.55 22.81 -10.64
N LYS A 244 -10.38 21.48 -10.53
CA LYS A 244 -10.44 20.57 -11.67
C LYS A 244 -11.85 20.51 -12.28
N LYS A 245 -12.89 20.47 -11.46
CA LYS A 245 -14.28 20.54 -11.93
C LYS A 245 -14.55 21.82 -12.74
N ASP A 246 -14.09 22.97 -12.23
CA ASP A 246 -14.28 24.26 -12.90
C ASP A 246 -13.49 24.33 -14.23
N GLU A 247 -12.28 23.74 -14.27
CA GLU A 247 -11.47 23.59 -15.50
C GLU A 247 -12.21 22.72 -16.53
N THR A 248 -12.71 21.56 -16.11
CA THR A 248 -13.48 20.63 -16.94
C THR A 248 -14.70 21.31 -17.57
N ALA A 249 -15.44 22.09 -16.79
CA ALA A 249 -16.59 22.84 -17.30
C ALA A 249 -16.21 23.85 -18.40
N LYS A 250 -15.08 24.56 -18.23
CA LYS A 250 -14.56 25.49 -19.25
C LYS A 250 -14.13 24.75 -20.51
N ARG A 251 -13.42 23.62 -20.39
CA ARG A 251 -13.00 22.80 -21.54
C ARG A 251 -14.19 22.23 -22.30
N LYS A 252 -15.23 21.75 -21.59
CA LYS A 252 -16.47 21.28 -22.20
C LYS A 252 -17.16 22.38 -22.97
N ALA A 253 -17.32 23.59 -22.39
CA ALA A 253 -17.94 24.73 -23.03
C ALA A 253 -17.16 25.22 -24.27
N ALA A 254 -15.83 25.13 -24.25
CA ALA A 254 -14.98 25.52 -25.38
C ALA A 254 -14.96 24.46 -26.49
N GLY A 255 -15.61 23.31 -26.37
CA GLY A 255 -15.56 22.21 -27.32
C GLY A 255 -14.15 21.64 -27.49
N SER A 256 -13.31 21.75 -26.45
CA SER A 256 -11.90 21.37 -26.50
C SER A 256 -11.75 19.88 -26.74
N LYS A 257 -10.93 19.50 -27.73
CA LYS A 257 -10.54 18.10 -27.93
C LYS A 257 -9.70 17.59 -26.75
N PRO A 258 -9.76 16.29 -26.42
CA PRO A 258 -8.87 15.71 -25.41
C PRO A 258 -7.41 15.89 -25.78
N PRO A 259 -6.50 16.05 -24.80
CA PRO A 259 -5.07 16.06 -25.04
C PRO A 259 -4.64 14.74 -25.68
N GLY A 260 -4.14 14.77 -26.91
CA GLY A 260 -3.68 13.57 -27.65
C GLY A 260 -4.71 12.97 -28.61
N ALA A 261 -5.86 13.59 -28.84
CA ALA A 261 -6.71 13.25 -29.97
C ALA A 261 -6.03 13.67 -31.30
N PRO A 262 -6.00 12.80 -32.33
CA PRO A 262 -5.44 13.10 -33.66
C PRO A 262 -6.18 14.27 -34.38
#